data_ab717635c0c1720a1b4a766eca623954
#
_entry.id   ab717635c0c1720a1b4a766eca623954
#
_cell.length_a   1.000
_cell.length_b   1.000
_cell.length_c   1.000
_cell.angle_alpha   90.00
_cell.angle_beta   90.00
_cell.angle_gamma   90.00
#
_symmetry.space_group_name_H-M   'P 1'
#
loop_
_entity.id
_entity.type
_entity.pdbx_description
1 polymer ?
#
loop_
_entity_poly.entity_id
_entity_poly.type
_entity_poly.pdbx_seq_one_letter_code
_entity_poly.pdbx_strand_id
1 'polypeptide(L)'
;MWNTPANEILKEGIANRGVMMKDSTFIVGTISNGVVAINKQGETLWHINRENGLINNTVLRVFADNSDNLWVTLDNGIAQIHVNSPIYFYEPLEAQIGMVHDMVIEKGIVYLATNQGLYALSENDSYPTLIPGTQEQTWYISDVGNQLIAGHNTGTLQLEGRKATQIPGPNGGGTALRKTIIHGKEVLLQMSYRPLSVFTRDMVTNRWKFSHNVEGFSNLIKSFEVDPTGNIWASHMYKGIYRLRLNEDFEERERDGVYRKTGGR
;
A
#
# COMPACT_ATOMS: atom_id res chain seq x y z
N MET A 1 21.40 0.71 41.01
CA MET A 1 21.43 1.08 39.57
C MET A 1 20.16 0.47 38.95
N TRP A 2 19.35 1.26 38.31
CA TRP A 2 18.12 0.76 37.66
C TRP A 2 18.53 -0.04 36.42
N ASN A 3 18.40 -1.36 36.47
CA ASN A 3 18.79 -2.27 35.41
C ASN A 3 17.52 -2.60 34.58
N THR A 4 17.44 -2.09 33.36
CA THR A 4 16.24 -2.19 32.53
C THR A 4 16.62 -2.62 31.11
N PRO A 5 15.66 -3.16 30.31
CA PRO A 5 15.90 -3.51 28.92
C PRO A 5 16.42 -2.34 28.07
N ALA A 6 16.05 -1.10 28.40
CA ALA A 6 16.49 0.09 27.67
C ALA A 6 17.96 0.48 27.96
N ASN A 7 18.62 -0.14 28.93
CA ASN A 7 19.98 0.26 29.33
C ASN A 7 21.01 0.13 28.21
N GLU A 8 20.91 -0.89 27.37
CA GLU A 8 21.85 -1.08 26.25
C GLU A 8 21.74 0.06 25.26
N ILE A 9 20.54 0.33 24.76
CA ILE A 9 20.30 1.39 23.79
C ILE A 9 20.67 2.79 24.33
N LEU A 10 20.44 3.03 25.63
CA LEU A 10 20.78 4.30 26.28
C LEU A 10 22.28 4.46 26.52
N LYS A 11 22.99 3.38 26.83
CA LYS A 11 24.45 3.40 27.00
C LYS A 11 25.17 3.60 25.69
N GLU A 12 24.78 2.84 24.66
CA GLU A 12 25.34 2.96 23.32
C GLU A 12 25.06 4.34 22.72
N GLY A 13 23.83 4.83 22.92
CA GLY A 13 23.41 6.14 22.42
C GLY A 13 23.96 7.33 23.22
N ILE A 14 24.49 7.13 24.41
CA ILE A 14 24.91 8.17 25.36
C ILE A 14 23.74 9.10 25.71
N ALA A 15 22.96 8.72 26.74
CA ALA A 15 21.82 9.50 27.18
C ALA A 15 22.23 10.95 27.53
N ASN A 16 21.56 11.93 26.94
CA ASN A 16 21.91 13.35 27.07
C ASN A 16 20.85 14.17 27.77
N ARG A 17 19.60 14.07 27.35
CA ARG A 17 18.46 14.84 27.86
C ARG A 17 17.24 13.94 28.01
N GLY A 18 16.33 14.32 28.91
CA GLY A 18 15.07 13.62 29.08
C GLY A 18 13.93 14.53 29.48
N VAL A 19 12.73 14.12 29.19
CA VAL A 19 11.48 14.71 29.63
C VAL A 19 10.51 13.60 30.01
N MET A 20 9.64 13.87 30.99
CA MET A 20 8.56 12.94 31.36
C MET A 20 7.26 13.47 30.78
N MET A 21 6.55 12.62 30.05
CA MET A 21 5.21 12.91 29.52
C MET A 21 4.15 12.82 30.63
N LYS A 22 2.93 13.34 30.37
CA LYS A 22 1.80 13.30 31.31
C LYS A 22 1.37 11.89 31.70
N ASP A 23 1.48 10.94 30.79
CA ASP A 23 1.21 9.51 31.00
C ASP A 23 2.31 8.77 31.75
N SER A 24 3.34 9.52 32.17
CA SER A 24 4.54 8.99 32.84
C SER A 24 5.49 8.18 31.94
N THR A 25 5.40 8.32 30.63
CA THR A 25 6.43 7.87 29.70
C THR A 25 7.67 8.75 29.80
N PHE A 26 8.85 8.16 29.89
CA PHE A 26 10.12 8.86 29.89
C PHE A 26 10.65 8.91 28.46
N ILE A 27 10.91 10.12 27.98
CA ILE A 27 11.53 10.34 26.68
C ILE A 27 12.98 10.72 26.90
N VAL A 28 13.90 9.97 26.31
CA VAL A 28 15.34 10.20 26.43
C VAL A 28 15.92 10.51 25.06
N GLY A 29 16.51 11.69 24.91
CA GLY A 29 17.34 12.05 23.77
C GLY A 29 18.77 11.61 24.00
N THR A 30 19.40 11.02 23.00
CA THR A 30 20.78 10.52 23.02
C THR A 30 21.69 11.32 22.09
N ILE A 31 22.99 11.15 22.25
CA ILE A 31 24.00 11.81 21.38
C ILE A 31 24.14 11.09 20.03
N SER A 32 24.05 9.76 20.00
CA SER A 32 24.36 8.99 18.79
C SER A 32 23.25 8.07 18.30
N ASN A 33 22.12 8.02 19.02
CA ASN A 33 21.07 7.02 18.72
C ASN A 33 19.63 7.59 18.77
N GLY A 34 19.47 8.89 18.57
CA GLY A 34 18.14 9.52 18.46
C GLY A 34 17.36 9.61 19.76
N VAL A 35 16.05 9.37 19.70
CA VAL A 35 15.09 9.51 20.81
C VAL A 35 14.52 8.17 21.19
N VAL A 36 14.50 7.85 22.48
CA VAL A 36 13.98 6.60 23.05
C VAL A 36 12.83 6.92 24.01
N ALA A 37 11.69 6.27 23.88
CA ALA A 37 10.61 6.32 24.85
C ALA A 37 10.62 5.06 25.72
N ILE A 38 10.47 5.25 27.03
CA ILE A 38 10.59 4.20 28.02
C ILE A 38 9.43 4.28 29.00
N ASN A 39 8.81 3.15 29.35
CA ASN A 39 7.81 3.10 30.39
C ASN A 39 8.42 3.09 31.80
N LYS A 40 7.58 3.08 32.85
CA LYS A 40 8.01 3.02 34.26
C LYS A 40 8.76 1.74 34.62
N GLN A 41 8.60 0.66 33.86
CA GLN A 41 9.28 -0.62 34.02
C GLN A 41 10.66 -0.62 33.35
N GLY A 42 10.95 0.42 32.55
CA GLY A 42 12.20 0.54 31.80
C GLY A 42 12.19 -0.21 30.47
N GLU A 43 11.03 -0.58 30.00
CA GLU A 43 10.86 -1.19 28.69
C GLU A 43 10.81 -0.09 27.64
N THR A 44 11.47 -0.33 26.49
CA THR A 44 11.41 0.57 25.34
C THR A 44 10.06 0.45 24.67
N LEU A 45 9.32 1.56 24.63
CA LEU A 45 8.03 1.65 23.94
C LEU A 45 8.24 1.89 22.43
N TRP A 46 9.13 2.80 22.10
CA TRP A 46 9.55 3.10 20.73
C TRP A 46 10.91 3.79 20.73
N HIS A 47 11.57 3.71 19.59
CA HIS A 47 12.87 4.31 19.33
C HIS A 47 12.86 4.95 17.94
N ILE A 48 13.18 6.23 17.86
CA ILE A 48 13.23 6.99 16.62
C ILE A 48 14.64 7.55 16.44
N ASN A 49 15.27 7.20 15.33
CA ASN A 49 16.59 7.62 14.95
C ASN A 49 16.64 8.01 13.46
N ARG A 50 17.81 8.17 12.89
CA ARG A 50 18.00 8.53 11.48
C ARG A 50 17.48 7.45 10.52
N GLU A 51 17.42 6.20 10.93
CA GLU A 51 16.98 5.08 10.09
C GLU A 51 15.46 5.05 9.91
N ASN A 52 14.72 5.67 10.85
CA ASN A 52 13.27 5.58 10.88
C ASN A 52 12.54 6.92 11.13
N GLY A 53 13.18 8.07 10.82
CA GLY A 53 12.45 9.33 10.79
C GLY A 53 13.15 10.59 11.26
N LEU A 54 14.26 10.51 12.00
CA LEU A 54 15.04 11.72 12.32
C LEU A 54 16.03 12.07 11.20
N ILE A 55 16.29 13.35 11.02
CA ILE A 55 17.33 13.81 10.09
C ILE A 55 18.76 13.66 10.68
N ASN A 56 18.87 13.52 12.01
CA ASN A 56 20.14 13.36 12.73
C ASN A 56 19.90 12.59 14.04
N ASN A 57 20.88 11.79 14.46
CA ASN A 57 20.82 11.01 15.69
C ASN A 57 21.18 11.81 16.95
N THR A 58 21.88 12.95 16.80
CA THR A 58 22.32 13.77 17.94
C THR A 58 21.20 14.63 18.45
N VAL A 59 20.68 14.31 19.61
CA VAL A 59 19.60 15.04 20.28
C VAL A 59 20.20 16.00 21.30
N LEU A 60 19.99 17.29 21.08
CA LEU A 60 20.49 18.35 21.98
C LEU A 60 19.48 18.66 23.08
N ARG A 61 18.17 18.64 22.75
CA ARG A 61 17.08 18.87 23.70
C ARG A 61 15.79 18.20 23.27
N VAL A 62 14.97 17.82 24.26
CA VAL A 62 13.60 17.32 24.07
C VAL A 62 12.66 18.16 24.90
N PHE A 63 11.51 18.52 24.34
CA PHE A 63 10.46 19.30 24.99
C PHE A 63 9.10 18.70 24.62
N ALA A 64 8.22 18.51 25.60
CA ALA A 64 6.83 18.10 25.39
C ALA A 64 5.93 19.32 25.38
N ASP A 65 5.11 19.50 24.35
CA ASP A 65 4.15 20.58 24.25
C ASP A 65 2.83 20.26 24.99
N ASN A 66 1.90 21.22 25.01
CA ASN A 66 0.62 21.06 25.70
C ASN A 66 -0.30 20.00 25.08
N SER A 67 -0.05 19.61 23.82
CA SER A 67 -0.77 18.60 23.07
C SER A 67 -0.08 17.22 23.12
N ASP A 68 0.92 17.08 23.99
CA ASP A 68 1.75 15.89 24.16
C ASP A 68 2.56 15.51 22.90
N ASN A 69 2.83 16.46 21.99
CA ASN A 69 3.83 16.28 20.95
C ASN A 69 5.21 16.60 21.50
N LEU A 70 6.22 15.95 20.93
CA LEU A 70 7.62 16.20 21.30
C LEU A 70 8.30 17.08 20.26
N TRP A 71 8.97 18.10 20.76
CA TRP A 71 9.89 18.91 19.97
C TRP A 71 11.31 18.52 20.32
N VAL A 72 12.08 18.16 19.32
CA VAL A 72 13.44 17.62 19.46
C VAL A 72 14.37 18.53 18.70
N THR A 73 15.32 19.17 19.40
CA THR A 73 16.40 19.87 18.72
C THR A 73 17.54 18.91 18.46
N LEU A 74 18.01 18.91 17.23
CA LEU A 74 19.07 18.05 16.73
C LEU A 74 20.32 18.91 16.45
N ASP A 75 21.46 18.27 16.27
CA ASP A 75 22.68 18.94 15.85
C ASP A 75 22.49 19.66 14.48
N ASN A 76 21.59 19.14 13.65
CA ASN A 76 21.22 19.74 12.37
C ASN A 76 19.69 19.82 12.23
N GLY A 77 19.07 20.81 12.89
CA GLY A 77 17.67 21.14 12.73
C GLY A 77 16.76 20.77 13.91
N ILE A 78 15.48 20.76 13.65
CA ILE A 78 14.42 20.52 14.63
C ILE A 78 13.47 19.46 14.05
N ALA A 79 13.07 18.50 14.89
CA ALA A 79 12.02 17.54 14.56
C ALA A 79 10.84 17.71 15.50
N GLN A 80 9.63 17.50 15.00
CA GLN A 80 8.42 17.34 15.80
C GLN A 80 7.93 15.89 15.70
N ILE A 81 7.74 15.24 16.85
CA ILE A 81 7.21 13.88 16.93
C ILE A 81 5.78 13.94 17.46
N HIS A 82 4.83 13.53 16.67
CA HIS A 82 3.43 13.42 17.04
C HIS A 82 3.17 12.08 17.73
N VAL A 83 3.36 12.02 19.06
CA VAL A 83 3.31 10.78 19.83
C VAL A 83 1.96 10.05 19.73
N ASN A 84 0.88 10.81 19.62
CA ASN A 84 -0.50 10.28 19.54
C ASN A 84 -1.03 10.22 18.09
N SER A 85 -0.16 10.40 17.08
CA SER A 85 -0.60 10.32 15.68
C SER A 85 -0.91 8.88 15.30
N PRO A 86 -2.08 8.60 14.69
CA PRO A 86 -2.33 7.30 14.08
C PRO A 86 -1.62 7.11 12.73
N ILE A 87 -0.88 8.13 12.28
CA ILE A 87 -0.16 8.13 11.00
C ILE A 87 1.33 7.91 11.28
N TYR A 88 1.88 6.91 10.64
CA TYR A 88 3.30 6.57 10.67
C TYR A 88 3.89 6.71 9.29
N PHE A 89 5.10 7.25 9.21
CA PHE A 89 5.90 7.22 7.99
C PHE A 89 6.78 5.98 8.03
N TYR A 90 6.78 5.22 6.95
CA TYR A 90 7.62 4.07 6.77
C TYR A 90 8.55 4.33 5.57
N GLU A 91 9.79 4.58 5.84
CA GLU A 91 10.81 4.90 4.82
C GLU A 91 12.07 4.06 5.07
N PRO A 92 12.05 2.78 4.67
CA PRO A 92 13.19 1.91 4.88
C PRO A 92 14.36 2.35 4.00
N LEU A 93 15.45 2.79 4.61
CA LEU A 93 16.67 3.21 3.91
C LEU A 93 17.28 2.09 3.04
N GLU A 94 17.06 0.83 3.42
CA GLU A 94 17.64 -0.35 2.77
C GLU A 94 16.79 -0.91 1.63
N ALA A 95 15.49 -0.60 1.59
CA ALA A 95 14.59 -1.08 0.54
C ALA A 95 14.14 0.06 -0.35
N GLN A 96 14.79 0.23 -1.49
CA GLN A 96 14.32 1.15 -2.54
C GLN A 96 13.13 0.51 -3.26
N ILE A 97 11.95 0.58 -2.63
CA ILE A 97 10.72 -0.03 -3.17
C ILE A 97 10.07 0.82 -4.27
N GLY A 98 10.53 2.06 -4.45
CA GLY A 98 9.96 3.01 -5.41
C GLY A 98 8.58 3.54 -4.99
N MET A 99 7.78 3.92 -5.99
CA MET A 99 6.44 4.45 -5.77
C MET A 99 5.46 3.30 -5.50
N VAL A 100 4.80 3.33 -4.34
CA VAL A 100 3.74 2.38 -4.00
C VAL A 100 2.42 2.85 -4.63
N HIS A 101 1.82 2.01 -5.46
CA HIS A 101 0.55 2.27 -6.13
C HIS A 101 -0.63 1.72 -5.34
N ASP A 102 -0.45 0.56 -4.70
CA ASP A 102 -1.51 -0.13 -3.97
C ASP A 102 -0.91 -1.08 -2.93
N MET A 103 -1.70 -1.46 -1.94
CA MET A 103 -1.28 -2.39 -0.90
C MET A 103 -2.45 -3.23 -0.37
N VAL A 104 -2.13 -4.43 0.11
CA VAL A 104 -3.08 -5.30 0.80
C VAL A 104 -2.38 -6.04 1.94
N ILE A 105 -3.13 -6.36 2.98
CA ILE A 105 -2.65 -7.22 4.07
C ILE A 105 -3.41 -8.53 4.01
N GLU A 106 -2.69 -9.64 3.89
CA GLU A 106 -3.26 -10.97 3.90
C GLU A 106 -2.41 -11.89 4.78
N LYS A 107 -3.05 -12.53 5.76
CA LYS A 107 -2.40 -13.47 6.72
C LYS A 107 -1.14 -12.91 7.39
N GLY A 108 -1.18 -11.62 7.78
CA GLY A 108 -0.06 -10.96 8.45
C GLY A 108 1.09 -10.55 7.53
N ILE A 109 0.94 -10.68 6.22
CA ILE A 109 1.89 -10.19 5.23
C ILE A 109 1.33 -8.94 4.58
N VAL A 110 2.09 -7.86 4.57
CA VAL A 110 1.82 -6.65 3.81
C VAL A 110 2.41 -6.83 2.42
N TYR A 111 1.57 -6.76 1.40
CA TYR A 111 2.00 -6.78 0.01
C TYR A 111 1.91 -5.37 -0.56
N LEU A 112 2.94 -4.96 -1.29
CA LEU A 112 3.05 -3.63 -1.90
C LEU A 112 3.19 -3.77 -3.41
N ALA A 113 2.25 -3.20 -4.15
CA ALA A 113 2.32 -3.05 -5.59
C ALA A 113 3.05 -1.74 -5.91
N THR A 114 4.20 -1.82 -6.59
CA THR A 114 5.05 -0.66 -6.84
C THR A 114 5.44 -0.51 -8.30
N ASN A 115 6.06 0.62 -8.64
CA ASN A 115 6.63 0.82 -9.98
C ASN A 115 7.90 -0.01 -10.25
N GLN A 116 8.40 -0.76 -9.27
CA GLN A 116 9.58 -1.62 -9.39
C GLN A 116 9.28 -3.10 -9.23
N GLY A 117 8.06 -3.46 -8.82
CA GLY A 117 7.63 -4.84 -8.63
C GLY A 117 6.62 -5.01 -7.50
N LEU A 118 6.41 -6.25 -7.13
CA LEU A 118 5.65 -6.64 -5.94
C LEU A 118 6.61 -6.92 -4.78
N TYR A 119 6.35 -6.30 -3.65
CA TYR A 119 7.12 -6.51 -2.43
C TYR A 119 6.24 -7.12 -1.35
N ALA A 120 6.85 -7.89 -0.46
CA ALA A 120 6.19 -8.46 0.70
C ALA A 120 6.97 -8.13 1.97
N LEU A 121 6.25 -7.80 3.05
CA LEU A 121 6.78 -7.53 4.38
C LEU A 121 5.98 -8.34 5.39
N SER A 122 6.62 -9.23 6.11
CA SER A 122 6.06 -9.99 7.22
C SER A 122 6.53 -9.39 8.55
N GLU A 123 5.90 -9.76 9.66
CA GLU A 123 6.24 -9.25 10.99
C GLU A 123 7.72 -9.41 11.38
N ASN A 124 8.37 -10.50 10.91
CA ASN A 124 9.77 -10.78 11.20
C ASN A 124 10.76 -10.18 10.19
N ASP A 125 10.28 -9.48 9.17
CA ASP A 125 11.15 -8.85 8.18
C ASP A 125 11.53 -7.44 8.63
N SER A 126 12.81 -7.10 8.50
CA SER A 126 13.27 -5.72 8.78
C SER A 126 12.84 -4.72 7.70
N TYR A 127 12.63 -5.18 6.47
CA TYR A 127 12.22 -4.35 5.33
C TYR A 127 11.47 -5.18 4.25
N PRO A 128 10.67 -4.53 3.38
CA PRO A 128 10.00 -5.20 2.29
C PRO A 128 10.98 -5.84 1.31
N THR A 129 10.72 -7.07 0.93
CA THR A 129 11.53 -7.81 -0.04
C THR A 129 10.77 -8.04 -1.34
N LEU A 130 11.47 -7.89 -2.47
CA LEU A 130 10.89 -8.13 -3.78
C LEU A 130 10.49 -9.60 -3.94
N ILE A 131 9.27 -9.84 -4.40
CA ILE A 131 8.81 -11.17 -4.77
C ILE A 131 9.49 -11.57 -6.10
N PRO A 132 10.21 -12.71 -6.15
CA PRO A 132 10.95 -13.10 -7.34
C PRO A 132 10.07 -13.18 -8.61
N GLY A 133 10.58 -12.66 -9.72
CA GLY A 133 9.90 -12.68 -11.01
C GLY A 133 8.81 -11.61 -11.19
N THR A 134 8.72 -10.64 -10.27
CA THR A 134 7.74 -9.54 -10.36
C THR A 134 8.39 -8.18 -10.57
N GLN A 135 9.60 -8.14 -11.08
CA GLN A 135 10.27 -6.90 -11.46
C GLN A 135 9.43 -6.15 -12.49
N GLU A 136 9.48 -4.85 -12.51
CA GLU A 136 8.66 -3.92 -13.29
C GLU A 136 7.36 -3.51 -12.59
N GLN A 137 6.62 -2.63 -13.26
CA GLN A 137 5.49 -1.95 -12.68
C GLN A 137 4.31 -2.86 -12.37
N THR A 138 3.84 -2.78 -11.14
CA THR A 138 2.59 -3.39 -10.66
C THR A 138 1.63 -2.28 -10.25
N TRP A 139 0.42 -2.26 -10.80
CA TRP A 139 -0.53 -1.18 -10.67
C TRP A 139 -1.50 -1.33 -9.49
N TYR A 140 -1.89 -2.56 -9.20
CA TYR A 140 -2.79 -2.88 -8.10
C TYR A 140 -2.49 -4.27 -7.54
N ILE A 141 -2.95 -4.51 -6.32
CA ILE A 141 -3.06 -5.82 -5.71
C ILE A 141 -4.40 -5.90 -4.98
N SER A 142 -5.13 -6.99 -5.15
CA SER A 142 -6.48 -7.15 -4.62
C SER A 142 -6.70 -8.53 -4.04
N ASP A 143 -7.26 -8.59 -2.84
CA ASP A 143 -7.85 -9.81 -2.29
C ASP A 143 -9.28 -9.95 -2.83
N VAL A 144 -9.49 -10.99 -3.64
CA VAL A 144 -10.80 -11.29 -4.24
C VAL A 144 -11.49 -12.49 -3.60
N GLY A 145 -11.23 -12.66 -2.33
CA GLY A 145 -11.67 -13.78 -1.50
C GLY A 145 -10.66 -14.90 -1.47
N ASN A 146 -10.29 -15.83 -1.53
CA ASN A 146 -9.27 -16.88 -1.46
C ASN A 146 -8.09 -16.73 -2.47
N GLN A 147 -7.99 -15.60 -3.16
CA GLN A 147 -6.89 -15.33 -4.10
C GLN A 147 -6.43 -13.87 -4.01
N LEU A 148 -5.11 -13.67 -3.98
CA LEU A 148 -4.50 -12.38 -4.23
C LEU A 148 -4.18 -12.26 -5.72
N ILE A 149 -4.70 -11.22 -6.36
CA ILE A 149 -4.50 -10.94 -7.78
C ILE A 149 -3.85 -9.57 -7.93
N ALA A 150 -2.81 -9.49 -8.74
CA ALA A 150 -2.10 -8.25 -9.02
C ALA A 150 -2.04 -7.97 -10.52
N GLY A 151 -2.18 -6.69 -10.87
CA GLY A 151 -2.00 -6.22 -12.24
C GLY A 151 -0.57 -5.78 -12.47
N HIS A 152 0.18 -6.55 -13.22
CA HIS A 152 1.58 -6.34 -13.56
C HIS A 152 1.75 -5.97 -15.04
N ASN A 153 2.82 -5.27 -15.41
CA ASN A 153 3.07 -4.89 -16.81
C ASN A 153 3.03 -6.08 -17.78
N THR A 154 3.52 -7.23 -17.37
CA THR A 154 3.59 -8.43 -18.24
C THR A 154 2.31 -9.25 -18.25
N GLY A 155 1.37 -8.97 -17.34
CA GLY A 155 0.12 -9.74 -17.24
C GLY A 155 -0.53 -9.65 -15.87
N THR A 156 -1.49 -10.51 -15.64
CA THR A 156 -2.17 -10.64 -14.34
C THR A 156 -1.49 -11.74 -13.53
N LEU A 157 -1.09 -11.43 -12.32
CA LEU A 157 -0.41 -12.35 -11.43
C LEU A 157 -1.35 -12.81 -10.31
N GLN A 158 -1.24 -14.08 -9.95
CA GLN A 158 -1.78 -14.64 -8.72
C GLN A 158 -0.64 -14.81 -7.72
N LEU A 159 -0.87 -14.43 -6.47
CA LEU A 159 0.10 -14.59 -5.39
C LEU A 159 -0.34 -15.66 -4.40
N GLU A 160 0.63 -16.45 -3.96
CA GLU A 160 0.51 -17.41 -2.84
C GLU A 160 1.76 -17.25 -1.96
N GLY A 161 1.61 -16.58 -0.82
CA GLY A 161 2.76 -16.15 -0.03
C GLY A 161 3.72 -15.31 -0.87
N ARG A 162 5.00 -15.66 -0.87
CA ARG A 162 6.03 -14.94 -1.66
C ARG A 162 6.25 -15.53 -3.07
N LYS A 163 5.27 -16.20 -3.61
CA LYS A 163 5.31 -16.76 -4.98
C LYS A 163 4.27 -16.09 -5.85
N ALA A 164 4.70 -15.55 -6.98
CA ALA A 164 3.83 -15.03 -8.01
C ALA A 164 3.75 -16.01 -9.19
N THR A 165 2.55 -16.21 -9.72
CA THR A 165 2.30 -17.06 -10.89
C THR A 165 1.40 -16.30 -11.84
N GLN A 166 1.76 -16.28 -13.13
CA GLN A 166 0.93 -15.62 -14.13
C GLN A 166 -0.38 -16.38 -14.35
N ILE A 167 -1.49 -15.66 -14.33
CA ILE A 167 -2.78 -16.19 -14.77
C ILE A 167 -2.77 -16.19 -16.30
N PRO A 168 -2.93 -17.33 -16.98
CA PRO A 168 -3.01 -17.37 -18.45
C PRO A 168 -4.18 -16.50 -18.93
N GLY A 169 -3.96 -15.66 -19.92
CA GLY A 169 -5.01 -14.80 -20.45
C GLY A 169 -4.50 -13.49 -21.06
N PRO A 170 -4.96 -12.34 -20.57
CA PRO A 170 -4.68 -11.08 -21.24
C PRO A 170 -3.19 -10.75 -21.23
N ASN A 171 -2.67 -10.39 -22.40
CA ASN A 171 -1.33 -9.85 -22.55
C ASN A 171 -1.31 -8.40 -22.04
N GLY A 172 -0.61 -8.17 -20.96
CA GLY A 172 -0.53 -6.89 -20.28
C GLY A 172 -1.43 -6.83 -19.07
N GLY A 173 -0.88 -6.36 -17.97
CA GLY A 173 -1.55 -6.26 -16.70
C GLY A 173 -2.61 -5.17 -16.66
N GLY A 174 -3.56 -5.34 -15.78
CA GLY A 174 -4.59 -4.36 -15.55
C GLY A 174 -4.13 -3.17 -14.72
N THR A 175 -4.80 -2.06 -14.92
CA THR A 175 -4.63 -0.86 -14.10
C THR A 175 -5.60 -0.84 -12.92
N ALA A 176 -6.68 -1.59 -12.98
CA ALA A 176 -7.68 -1.74 -11.93
C ALA A 176 -8.46 -3.05 -12.05
N LEU A 177 -8.86 -3.60 -10.91
CA LEU A 177 -9.68 -4.82 -10.81
C LEU A 177 -10.90 -4.52 -9.94
N ARG A 178 -12.07 -5.05 -10.34
CA ARG A 178 -13.28 -4.99 -9.51
C ARG A 178 -13.99 -6.33 -9.51
N LYS A 179 -14.32 -6.80 -8.31
CA LYS A 179 -15.24 -7.92 -8.10
C LYS A 179 -16.65 -7.36 -8.05
N THR A 180 -17.55 -7.90 -8.85
CA THR A 180 -18.92 -7.39 -8.98
C THR A 180 -19.90 -8.51 -9.32
N ILE A 181 -21.19 -8.17 -9.29
CA ILE A 181 -22.28 -9.04 -9.74
C ILE A 181 -22.97 -8.35 -10.91
N ILE A 182 -23.00 -8.99 -12.07
CA ILE A 182 -23.69 -8.53 -13.26
C ILE A 182 -24.62 -9.66 -13.73
N HIS A 183 -25.88 -9.34 -13.99
CA HIS A 183 -26.91 -10.33 -14.35
C HIS A 183 -26.99 -11.53 -13.36
N GLY A 184 -26.80 -11.26 -12.05
CA GLY A 184 -26.81 -12.29 -11.02
C GLY A 184 -25.58 -13.21 -10.98
N LYS A 185 -24.59 -13.01 -11.83
CA LYS A 185 -23.34 -13.77 -11.88
C LYS A 185 -22.20 -12.97 -11.27
N GLU A 186 -21.43 -13.61 -10.38
CA GLU A 186 -20.21 -13.01 -9.81
C GLU A 186 -19.08 -13.07 -10.83
N VAL A 187 -18.45 -11.91 -11.10
CA VAL A 187 -17.34 -11.77 -12.05
C VAL A 187 -16.26 -10.86 -11.50
N LEU A 188 -15.01 -11.02 -12.00
CA LEU A 188 -14.00 -9.98 -11.89
C LEU A 188 -13.85 -9.29 -13.24
N LEU A 189 -13.83 -7.98 -13.20
CA LEU A 189 -13.55 -7.13 -14.34
C LEU A 189 -12.19 -6.48 -14.14
N GLN A 190 -11.33 -6.56 -15.14
CA GLN A 190 -10.02 -5.93 -15.15
C GLN A 190 -9.92 -4.95 -16.31
N MET A 191 -9.69 -3.68 -15.99
CA MET A 191 -9.30 -2.67 -16.97
C MET A 191 -7.79 -2.66 -17.14
N SER A 192 -7.37 -2.36 -18.36
CA SER A 192 -5.96 -2.22 -18.70
C SER A 192 -5.75 -1.08 -19.71
N TYR A 193 -4.52 -0.91 -20.19
CA TYR A 193 -4.26 -0.08 -21.39
C TYR A 193 -4.84 -0.69 -22.69
N ARG A 194 -5.46 -1.83 -22.58
CA ARG A 194 -6.09 -2.63 -23.63
C ARG A 194 -7.56 -2.91 -23.27
N PRO A 195 -8.24 -3.88 -23.91
CA PRO A 195 -9.64 -4.11 -23.62
C PRO A 195 -9.93 -4.47 -22.17
N LEU A 196 -11.18 -4.29 -21.77
CA LEU A 196 -11.73 -4.81 -20.52
C LEU A 196 -11.68 -6.33 -20.56
N SER A 197 -11.08 -6.94 -19.54
CA SER A 197 -10.98 -8.39 -19.39
C SER A 197 -11.97 -8.91 -18.35
N VAL A 198 -12.58 -10.04 -18.66
CA VAL A 198 -13.54 -10.74 -17.80
C VAL A 198 -12.89 -11.99 -17.22
N PHE A 199 -13.03 -12.17 -15.92
CA PHE A 199 -12.62 -13.38 -15.21
C PHE A 199 -13.85 -14.01 -14.57
N THR A 200 -13.94 -15.32 -14.66
CA THR A 200 -15.01 -16.12 -14.08
C THR A 200 -14.45 -17.15 -13.10
N ARG A 201 -15.28 -17.66 -12.20
CA ARG A 201 -14.84 -18.74 -11.31
C ARG A 201 -14.78 -20.07 -12.03
N ASP A 202 -13.68 -20.77 -11.86
CA ASP A 202 -13.58 -22.18 -12.24
C ASP A 202 -14.41 -23.02 -11.25
N MET A 203 -15.33 -23.82 -11.78
CA MET A 203 -16.29 -24.59 -10.96
C MET A 203 -15.63 -25.72 -10.17
N VAL A 204 -14.44 -26.17 -10.56
CA VAL A 204 -13.72 -27.28 -9.90
C VAL A 204 -12.82 -26.75 -8.81
N THR A 205 -11.99 -25.74 -9.15
CA THR A 205 -10.98 -25.20 -8.23
C THR A 205 -11.50 -24.04 -7.40
N ASN A 206 -12.66 -23.49 -7.74
CA ASN A 206 -13.25 -22.27 -7.17
C ASN A 206 -12.28 -21.05 -7.26
N ARG A 207 -11.40 -21.07 -8.24
CA ARG A 207 -10.45 -19.99 -8.50
C ARG A 207 -10.89 -19.12 -9.66
N TRP A 208 -10.49 -17.86 -9.63
CA TRP A 208 -10.70 -16.96 -10.73
C TRP A 208 -9.76 -17.31 -11.88
N LYS A 209 -10.31 -17.42 -13.07
CA LYS A 209 -9.57 -17.61 -14.31
C LYS A 209 -10.03 -16.61 -15.36
N PHE A 210 -9.14 -16.23 -16.24
CA PHE A 210 -9.48 -15.42 -17.40
C PHE A 210 -10.51 -16.15 -18.27
N SER A 211 -11.52 -15.42 -18.69
CA SER A 211 -12.55 -15.91 -19.61
C SER A 211 -12.33 -15.36 -21.00
N HIS A 212 -12.49 -14.06 -21.17
CA HIS A 212 -12.35 -13.38 -22.47
C HIS A 212 -12.13 -11.87 -22.28
N ASN A 213 -11.83 -11.20 -23.37
CA ASN A 213 -11.84 -9.75 -23.44
C ASN A 213 -13.17 -9.26 -24.00
N VAL A 214 -13.70 -8.18 -23.47
CA VAL A 214 -14.90 -7.52 -24.02
C VAL A 214 -14.55 -6.95 -25.38
N GLU A 215 -15.23 -7.40 -26.42
CA GLU A 215 -15.03 -6.91 -27.77
C GLU A 215 -15.53 -5.46 -27.92
N GLY A 216 -14.95 -4.71 -28.85
CA GLY A 216 -15.36 -3.34 -29.16
C GLY A 216 -14.90 -2.27 -28.16
N PHE A 217 -14.43 -2.63 -26.97
CA PHE A 217 -13.93 -1.65 -25.99
C PHE A 217 -12.43 -1.79 -25.76
N SER A 218 -11.66 -0.88 -26.35
CA SER A 218 -10.20 -0.77 -26.15
C SER A 218 -9.84 0.70 -25.95
N ASN A 219 -9.71 1.12 -24.68
CA ASN A 219 -9.45 2.50 -24.31
C ASN A 219 -8.47 2.57 -23.13
N LEU A 220 -7.74 3.67 -23.04
CA LEU A 220 -6.84 3.97 -21.91
C LEU A 220 -7.64 4.36 -20.67
N ILE A 221 -8.02 3.40 -19.88
CA ILE A 221 -8.80 3.59 -18.66
C ILE A 221 -7.89 3.68 -17.45
N LYS A 222 -8.05 4.75 -16.69
CA LYS A 222 -7.31 4.98 -15.44
C LYS A 222 -7.97 4.28 -14.26
N SER A 223 -9.28 4.35 -14.17
CA SER A 223 -10.07 3.74 -13.09
C SER A 223 -11.48 3.45 -13.58
N PHE A 224 -12.18 2.54 -12.94
CA PHE A 224 -13.58 2.27 -13.20
C PHE A 224 -14.31 1.80 -11.96
N GLU A 225 -15.61 1.98 -11.95
CA GLU A 225 -16.52 1.44 -10.94
C GLU A 225 -17.74 0.82 -11.61
N VAL A 226 -18.38 -0.10 -10.92
CA VAL A 226 -19.62 -0.73 -11.37
C VAL A 226 -20.74 -0.30 -10.42
N ASP A 227 -21.78 0.29 -10.97
CA ASP A 227 -22.92 0.74 -10.18
C ASP A 227 -23.87 -0.44 -9.83
N PRO A 228 -24.79 -0.26 -8.86
CA PRO A 228 -25.72 -1.32 -8.46
C PRO A 228 -26.63 -1.83 -9.59
N THR A 229 -26.76 -1.10 -10.71
CA THR A 229 -27.55 -1.51 -11.87
C THR A 229 -26.73 -2.25 -12.92
N GLY A 230 -25.43 -2.46 -12.66
CA GLY A 230 -24.50 -3.19 -13.54
C GLY A 230 -23.87 -2.34 -14.64
N ASN A 231 -24.02 -1.00 -14.62
CA ASN A 231 -23.28 -0.15 -15.54
C ASN A 231 -21.85 0.02 -15.07
N ILE A 232 -20.91 -0.02 -16.00
CA ILE A 232 -19.49 0.20 -15.76
C ILE A 232 -19.17 1.64 -16.13
N TRP A 233 -18.71 2.41 -15.17
CA TRP A 233 -18.27 3.80 -15.33
C TRP A 233 -16.76 3.85 -15.39
N ALA A 234 -16.21 4.12 -16.57
CA ALA A 234 -14.79 4.03 -16.84
C ALA A 234 -14.19 5.41 -17.13
N SER A 235 -13.23 5.85 -16.32
CA SER A 235 -12.52 7.10 -16.48
C SER A 235 -11.38 6.95 -17.48
N HIS A 236 -11.53 7.57 -18.66
CA HIS A 236 -10.46 7.62 -19.66
C HIS A 236 -9.44 8.69 -19.30
N MET A 237 -8.16 8.43 -19.52
CA MET A 237 -7.08 9.34 -19.18
C MET A 237 -7.25 10.77 -19.69
N TYR A 238 -7.81 10.93 -20.90
CA TYR A 238 -7.87 12.22 -21.59
C TYR A 238 -9.26 12.60 -22.12
N LYS A 239 -10.20 11.65 -22.23
CA LYS A 239 -11.45 11.87 -22.97
C LYS A 239 -12.69 12.12 -22.11
N GLY A 240 -12.63 11.81 -20.80
CA GLY A 240 -13.73 11.88 -19.85
C GLY A 240 -14.20 10.50 -19.38
N ILE A 241 -15.49 10.33 -19.12
CA ILE A 241 -16.05 9.11 -18.53
C ILE A 241 -16.90 8.40 -19.59
N TYR A 242 -16.67 7.10 -19.73
CA TYR A 242 -17.52 6.19 -20.51
C TYR A 242 -18.48 5.47 -19.57
N ARG A 243 -19.70 5.25 -20.02
CA ARG A 243 -20.61 4.29 -19.44
C ARG A 243 -20.71 3.10 -20.39
N LEU A 244 -20.50 1.90 -19.86
CA LEU A 244 -20.59 0.64 -20.59
C LEU A 244 -21.65 -0.24 -19.94
N ARG A 245 -22.32 -1.04 -20.74
CA ARG A 245 -23.23 -2.07 -20.26
C ARG A 245 -22.90 -3.38 -20.97
N LEU A 246 -22.71 -4.44 -20.18
CA LEU A 246 -22.47 -5.78 -20.71
C LEU A 246 -23.78 -6.57 -20.83
N ASN A 247 -23.85 -7.46 -21.81
CA ASN A 247 -24.92 -8.43 -21.96
C ASN A 247 -24.72 -9.61 -20.99
N GLU A 248 -25.57 -10.65 -21.06
CA GLU A 248 -25.51 -11.83 -20.20
C GLU A 248 -24.23 -12.68 -20.39
N ASP A 249 -23.57 -12.56 -21.54
CA ASP A 249 -22.32 -13.23 -21.89
C ASP A 249 -21.10 -12.36 -21.58
N PHE A 250 -21.32 -11.18 -20.96
CA PHE A 250 -20.32 -10.18 -20.61
C PHE A 250 -19.62 -9.55 -21.83
N GLU A 251 -20.28 -9.51 -22.97
CA GLU A 251 -19.87 -8.74 -24.14
C GLU A 251 -20.44 -7.32 -24.06
N GLU A 252 -19.81 -6.34 -24.76
CA GLU A 252 -20.32 -4.98 -24.79
C GLU A 252 -21.67 -4.91 -25.51
N ARG A 253 -22.71 -4.47 -24.81
CA ARG A 253 -24.06 -4.29 -25.38
C ARG A 253 -24.33 -2.86 -25.81
N GLU A 254 -23.93 -1.90 -25.02
CA GLU A 254 -24.19 -0.48 -25.22
C GLU A 254 -23.01 0.36 -24.74
N ARG A 255 -22.64 1.33 -25.53
CA ARG A 255 -21.68 2.37 -25.14
C ARG A 255 -22.36 3.72 -25.26
N ASP A 256 -22.59 4.36 -24.12
CA ASP A 256 -22.99 5.76 -24.12
C ASP A 256 -21.76 6.66 -24.27
N GLY A 257 -21.97 7.78 -24.93
CA GLY A 257 -20.92 8.73 -25.23
C GLY A 257 -20.18 9.27 -24.02
N VAL A 258 -19.06 9.90 -24.29
CA VAL A 258 -18.14 10.48 -23.30
C VAL A 258 -18.83 11.62 -22.54
N TYR A 259 -19.07 11.42 -21.24
CA TYR A 259 -19.49 12.50 -20.35
C TYR A 259 -18.28 13.42 -20.10
N ARG A 260 -18.25 14.57 -20.74
CA ARG A 260 -17.27 15.62 -20.45
C ARG A 260 -17.90 16.61 -19.47
N LYS A 261 -17.13 17.04 -18.48
CA LYS A 261 -17.50 18.23 -17.71
C LYS A 261 -17.47 19.40 -18.70
N THR A 262 -18.63 19.88 -19.14
CA THR A 262 -18.72 21.17 -19.84
C THR A 262 -18.22 22.21 -18.86
N GLY A 263 -17.10 22.86 -19.21
CA GLY A 263 -16.47 23.87 -18.37
C GLY A 263 -17.44 24.96 -18.01
N GLY A 264 -17.79 25.05 -16.74
CA GLY A 264 -18.19 26.30 -16.14
C GLY A 264 -16.92 27.15 -16.01
N ARG A 265 -16.89 28.32 -16.59
CA ARG A 265 -15.90 29.38 -16.34
C ARG A 265 -15.98 29.84 -14.89
#